data_1b4409c9b2d4417ce311b6bdbbb2934e
#
_entry.id   1b4409c9b2d4417ce311b6bdbbb2934e
#
_cell.length_a   1.000
_cell.length_b   1.000
_cell.length_c   1.000
_cell.angle_alpha   90.00
_cell.angle_beta   90.00
_cell.angle_gamma   90.00
#
_symmetry.space_group_name_H-M   'P 1'
#
loop_
_entity.id
_entity.type
_entity.pdbx_description
1 polymer ?
#
loop_
_entity_poly.entity_id
_entity_poly.type
_entity_poly.pdbx_seq_one_letter_code
_entity_poly.pdbx_strand_id
1 'polypeptide(L)'
;MTSPWISAGIAAMLANPCGAALAADAAPPSDGSRTLTLPRAAAAFGRVQHAPLPLQPGEVVLTFDDGPNPATTPSVLEALADAHVQATFFMNGEPLLRAPDLARRVRAAGHTVGMHGFEHAHFAQLAPERQLQDLHSMEDAFTQVFGSRAPAWRFPFLEETEPLRKALADEGITVMSVDVGIDDWLPDQSPEMLVQRLLERLRAAGGGIVLMHDAQAQTAAALPLLLRALRDHGYRVVHLQWSGT
;
A
#
# COMPACT_ATOMS: atom_id res chain seq x y z
N MET A 1 75.79 -12.96 35.77
CA MET A 1 76.85 -12.74 34.76
C MET A 1 76.19 -12.15 33.54
N THR A 2 76.51 -10.91 33.27
CA THR A 2 76.61 -10.20 32.00
C THR A 2 75.35 -10.00 31.10
N SER A 3 74.82 -8.78 31.17
CA SER A 3 74.32 -8.01 30.02
C SER A 3 75.41 -7.96 28.92
N PRO A 4 75.17 -7.39 27.70
CA PRO A 4 74.28 -6.32 27.26
C PRO A 4 73.84 -6.37 25.76
N TRP A 5 73.23 -5.32 25.32
CA TRP A 5 73.30 -4.32 24.24
C TRP A 5 72.04 -4.21 23.37
N ILE A 6 71.35 -3.15 23.53
CA ILE A 6 70.81 -2.06 22.71
C ILE A 6 71.02 -2.19 21.18
N SER A 7 69.93 -2.06 20.43
CA SER A 7 69.94 -1.30 19.19
C SER A 7 68.56 -0.79 18.84
N ALA A 8 68.49 0.51 18.67
CA ALA A 8 67.31 1.27 18.30
C ALA A 8 66.96 1.04 16.83
N GLY A 9 65.72 0.75 16.57
CA GLY A 9 65.11 0.74 15.21
C GLY A 9 63.94 1.70 15.18
N ILE A 10 64.15 2.82 14.50
CA ILE A 10 63.11 3.82 14.20
C ILE A 10 62.14 3.16 13.18
N ALA A 11 60.92 2.86 13.63
CA ALA A 11 59.83 2.49 12.73
C ALA A 11 58.97 3.71 12.44
N ALA A 12 59.02 4.12 11.19
CA ALA A 12 58.20 5.19 10.65
C ALA A 12 56.71 4.85 10.76
N MET A 13 55.95 5.74 11.42
CA MET A 13 54.49 5.71 11.37
C MET A 13 54.04 6.09 9.96
N LEU A 14 53.59 5.14 9.21
CA LEU A 14 52.76 5.42 8.03
C LEU A 14 51.34 5.73 8.50
N ALA A 15 50.98 6.99 8.43
CA ALA A 15 49.60 7.44 8.59
C ALA A 15 48.77 6.93 7.40
N ASN A 16 47.82 6.03 7.69
CA ASN A 16 46.75 5.71 6.74
C ASN A 16 45.80 6.91 6.67
N PRO A 17 45.55 7.49 5.51
CA PRO A 17 44.44 8.43 5.36
C PRO A 17 43.16 7.65 5.42
N CYS A 18 42.38 7.86 6.47
CA CYS A 18 41.00 7.45 6.57
C CYS A 18 40.25 8.11 5.40
N GLY A 19 40.03 7.35 4.35
CA GLY A 19 39.15 7.75 3.24
C GLY A 19 37.73 7.83 3.77
N ALA A 20 37.27 9.06 4.05
CA ALA A 20 35.86 9.34 4.17
C ALA A 20 35.20 8.95 2.83
N ALA A 21 34.49 7.84 2.82
CA ALA A 21 33.59 7.52 1.74
C ALA A 21 32.53 8.63 1.70
N LEU A 22 32.66 9.51 0.72
CA LEU A 22 31.61 10.46 0.35
C LEU A 22 30.36 9.61 0.08
N ALA A 23 29.35 9.77 0.93
CA ALA A 23 28.01 9.33 0.61
C ALA A 23 27.68 9.92 -0.76
N ALA A 24 27.44 9.05 -1.73
CA ALA A 24 27.00 9.50 -3.04
C ALA A 24 25.73 10.31 -2.80
N ASP A 25 25.76 11.57 -3.22
CA ASP A 25 24.61 12.45 -3.31
C ASP A 25 23.56 11.70 -4.13
N ALA A 26 22.59 11.09 -3.46
CA ALA A 26 21.40 10.60 -4.11
C ALA A 26 20.70 11.85 -4.66
N ALA A 27 20.59 11.94 -5.98
CA ALA A 27 19.82 12.98 -6.63
C ALA A 27 18.46 13.11 -5.93
N PRO A 28 17.96 14.35 -5.70
CA PRO A 28 16.66 14.54 -5.09
C PRO A 28 15.63 13.77 -5.92
N PRO A 29 14.67 13.08 -5.28
CA PRO A 29 13.68 12.30 -6.01
C PRO A 29 12.97 13.23 -6.99
N SER A 30 12.99 12.84 -8.26
CA SER A 30 12.15 13.49 -9.28
C SER A 30 10.70 13.42 -8.80
N ASP A 31 10.02 14.55 -8.79
CA ASP A 31 8.66 14.81 -8.29
C ASP A 31 7.54 14.08 -9.10
N GLY A 32 7.86 12.99 -9.72
CA GLY A 32 6.95 12.18 -10.52
C GLY A 32 6.66 10.84 -9.84
N SER A 33 5.43 10.66 -9.35
CA SER A 33 4.95 9.34 -8.94
C SER A 33 5.05 8.38 -10.13
N ARG A 34 5.86 7.32 -9.99
CA ARG A 34 5.94 6.26 -11.00
C ARG A 34 4.63 5.48 -11.03
N THR A 35 4.18 5.11 -12.22
CA THR A 35 3.08 4.17 -12.39
C THR A 35 3.63 2.76 -12.62
N LEU A 36 3.17 1.80 -11.84
CA LEU A 36 3.39 0.38 -12.05
C LEU A 36 2.13 -0.22 -12.70
N THR A 37 2.24 -0.63 -13.95
CA THR A 37 1.14 -1.27 -14.68
C THR A 37 1.28 -2.78 -14.64
N LEU A 38 0.28 -3.46 -14.08
CA LEU A 38 0.19 -4.92 -14.07
C LEU A 38 -0.68 -5.38 -15.25
N PRO A 39 -0.41 -6.55 -15.84
CA PRO A 39 -1.35 -7.18 -16.75
C PRO A 39 -2.59 -7.66 -15.99
N ARG A 40 -3.78 -7.63 -16.64
CA ARG A 40 -4.94 -8.36 -16.14
C ARG A 40 -4.67 -9.84 -16.24
N ALA A 41 -4.50 -10.48 -15.10
CA ALA A 41 -4.21 -11.91 -15.02
C ALA A 41 -4.56 -12.44 -13.63
N ALA A 42 -4.77 -13.75 -13.57
CA ALA A 42 -4.82 -14.50 -12.33
C ALA A 42 -3.45 -14.40 -11.61
N ALA A 43 -3.29 -13.41 -10.75
CA ALA A 43 -2.06 -13.16 -10.00
C ALA A 43 -2.42 -12.76 -8.56
N ALA A 44 -1.45 -12.87 -7.65
CA ALA A 44 -1.62 -12.47 -6.27
C ALA A 44 -0.34 -11.81 -5.75
N PHE A 45 -0.50 -10.67 -5.05
CA PHE A 45 0.62 -9.88 -4.53
C PHE A 45 0.39 -9.43 -3.09
N GLY A 46 1.49 -9.18 -2.37
CA GLY A 46 1.53 -8.70 -0.98
C GLY A 46 2.16 -9.73 -0.04
N ARG A 47 3.27 -9.35 0.58
CA ARG A 47 4.19 -10.25 1.31
C ARG A 47 3.58 -10.93 2.54
N VAL A 48 2.44 -10.44 3.03
CA VAL A 48 1.75 -11.13 4.13
C VAL A 48 1.26 -12.52 3.67
N GLN A 49 0.87 -12.68 2.40
CA GLN A 49 0.30 -13.93 1.90
C GLN A 49 0.90 -14.40 0.55
N HIS A 50 1.52 -13.50 -0.21
CA HIS A 50 1.95 -13.77 -1.59
C HIS A 50 3.33 -13.19 -1.91
N ALA A 51 3.71 -13.28 -3.18
CA ALA A 51 4.91 -12.64 -3.70
C ALA A 51 4.80 -11.10 -3.62
N PRO A 52 5.92 -10.39 -3.43
CA PRO A 52 5.92 -8.93 -3.47
C PRO A 52 5.56 -8.39 -4.85
N LEU A 53 5.03 -7.16 -4.90
CA LEU A 53 5.03 -6.38 -6.13
C LEU A 53 6.48 -6.09 -6.58
N PRO A 54 6.72 -5.91 -7.90
CA PRO A 54 8.04 -5.55 -8.42
C PRO A 54 8.37 -4.07 -8.16
N LEU A 55 8.42 -3.70 -6.90
CA LEU A 55 8.77 -2.37 -6.41
C LEU A 55 10.29 -2.24 -6.23
N GLN A 56 10.79 -1.03 -6.41
CA GLN A 56 12.15 -0.67 -6.04
C GLN A 56 12.26 -0.43 -4.53
N PRO A 57 13.45 -0.56 -3.91
CA PRO A 57 13.63 -0.19 -2.52
C PRO A 57 13.14 1.24 -2.25
N GLY A 58 12.40 1.42 -1.16
CA GLY A 58 11.79 2.70 -0.79
C GLY A 58 10.55 3.09 -1.60
N GLU A 59 10.05 2.24 -2.50
CA GLU A 59 8.76 2.45 -3.14
C GLU A 59 7.61 1.90 -2.30
N VAL A 60 6.52 2.66 -2.26
CA VAL A 60 5.29 2.30 -1.53
C VAL A 60 4.06 2.45 -2.42
N VAL A 61 3.13 1.54 -2.30
CA VAL A 61 1.79 1.63 -2.90
C VAL A 61 0.81 1.91 -1.78
N LEU A 62 0.12 3.05 -1.83
CA LEU A 62 -0.90 3.40 -0.85
C LEU A 62 -2.21 2.74 -1.21
N THR A 63 -2.81 2.05 -0.26
CA THR A 63 -4.11 1.39 -0.45
C THR A 63 -5.06 1.72 0.68
N PHE A 64 -6.34 1.90 0.33
CA PHE A 64 -7.43 2.22 1.25
C PHE A 64 -8.56 1.24 1.07
N ASP A 65 -9.05 0.66 2.16
CA ASP A 65 -10.13 -0.31 2.20
C ASP A 65 -11.41 0.30 2.80
N ASP A 66 -12.55 -0.37 2.63
CA ASP A 66 -13.86 -0.13 3.25
C ASP A 66 -14.69 1.02 2.70
N GLY A 67 -14.11 1.92 1.91
CA GLY A 67 -14.84 3.06 1.36
C GLY A 67 -15.84 2.68 0.24
N PRO A 68 -16.45 3.73 -0.36
CA PRO A 68 -16.31 5.15 -0.04
C PRO A 68 -17.16 5.58 1.16
N ASN A 69 -16.64 6.42 2.03
CA ASN A 69 -17.35 6.98 3.15
C ASN A 69 -17.54 8.52 2.96
N PRO A 70 -18.79 9.03 2.86
CA PRO A 70 -19.03 10.47 2.65
C PRO A 70 -18.44 11.39 3.71
N ALA A 71 -18.21 10.89 4.93
CA ALA A 71 -17.66 11.70 6.02
C ALA A 71 -16.12 11.84 5.97
N THR A 72 -15.41 10.90 5.35
CA THR A 72 -13.94 10.78 5.44
C THR A 72 -13.23 10.74 4.10
N THR A 73 -13.75 10.00 3.12
CA THR A 73 -13.14 9.86 1.79
C THR A 73 -12.87 11.21 1.09
N PRO A 74 -13.73 12.26 1.19
CA PRO A 74 -13.40 13.57 0.60
C PRO A 74 -12.09 14.17 1.13
N SER A 75 -11.85 14.11 2.45
CA SER A 75 -10.61 14.63 3.05
C SER A 75 -9.39 13.79 2.67
N VAL A 76 -9.57 12.46 2.49
CA VAL A 76 -8.52 11.58 1.95
C VAL A 76 -8.14 12.00 0.52
N LEU A 77 -9.13 12.27 -0.34
CA LEU A 77 -8.90 12.73 -1.71
C LEU A 77 -8.18 14.09 -1.76
N GLU A 78 -8.56 15.03 -0.88
CA GLU A 78 -7.90 16.33 -0.78
C GLU A 78 -6.42 16.17 -0.39
N ALA A 79 -6.13 15.37 0.63
CA ALA A 79 -4.75 15.14 1.06
C ALA A 79 -3.89 14.47 -0.03
N LEU A 80 -4.44 13.50 -0.78
CA LEU A 80 -3.74 12.86 -1.90
C LEU A 80 -3.49 13.85 -3.06
N ALA A 81 -4.48 14.71 -3.36
CA ALA A 81 -4.36 15.73 -4.39
C ALA A 81 -3.29 16.78 -4.02
N ASP A 82 -3.26 17.26 -2.78
CA ASP A 82 -2.27 18.21 -2.29
C ASP A 82 -0.84 17.64 -2.33
N ALA A 83 -0.71 16.32 -2.13
CA ALA A 83 0.56 15.63 -2.23
C ALA A 83 0.92 15.20 -3.66
N HIS A 84 0.03 15.40 -4.64
CA HIS A 84 0.18 14.97 -6.04
C HIS A 84 0.45 13.47 -6.21
N VAL A 85 -0.20 12.63 -5.40
CA VAL A 85 -0.06 11.17 -5.44
C VAL A 85 -1.38 10.47 -5.72
N GLN A 86 -1.32 9.32 -6.40
CA GLN A 86 -2.45 8.44 -6.61
C GLN A 86 -2.34 7.21 -5.72
N ALA A 87 -3.49 6.65 -5.36
CA ALA A 87 -3.63 5.47 -4.52
C ALA A 87 -4.58 4.44 -5.16
N THR A 88 -4.71 3.28 -4.50
CA THR A 88 -5.69 2.27 -4.86
C THR A 88 -6.74 2.16 -3.74
N PHE A 89 -8.01 2.16 -4.11
CA PHE A 89 -9.14 2.03 -3.18
C PHE A 89 -9.85 0.70 -3.41
N PHE A 90 -9.90 -0.15 -2.40
CA PHE A 90 -10.66 -1.38 -2.39
C PHE A 90 -12.00 -1.13 -1.70
N MET A 91 -13.06 -0.98 -2.51
CA MET A 91 -14.36 -0.55 -2.05
C MET A 91 -15.27 -1.73 -1.73
N ASN A 92 -16.09 -1.62 -0.68
CA ASN A 92 -17.18 -2.54 -0.40
C ASN A 92 -18.43 -2.20 -1.25
N GLY A 93 -19.24 -3.22 -1.56
CA GLY A 93 -20.40 -3.07 -2.44
C GLY A 93 -21.49 -2.19 -1.84
N GLU A 94 -21.82 -2.36 -0.56
CA GLU A 94 -22.85 -1.54 0.08
C GLU A 94 -22.46 -0.04 0.18
N PRO A 95 -21.27 0.37 0.65
CA PRO A 95 -20.82 1.75 0.58
C PRO A 95 -20.78 2.30 -0.84
N LEU A 96 -20.34 1.49 -1.80
CA LEU A 96 -20.29 1.85 -3.21
C LEU A 96 -21.67 2.23 -3.76
N LEU A 97 -22.70 1.43 -3.47
CA LEU A 97 -24.06 1.71 -3.90
C LEU A 97 -24.72 2.84 -3.12
N ARG A 98 -24.33 3.09 -1.86
CA ARG A 98 -24.81 4.22 -1.07
C ARG A 98 -24.22 5.57 -1.50
N ALA A 99 -22.99 5.58 -2.02
CA ALA A 99 -22.29 6.81 -2.43
C ALA A 99 -21.64 6.71 -3.80
N PRO A 100 -22.40 6.38 -4.88
CA PRO A 100 -21.84 6.08 -6.20
C PRO A 100 -21.13 7.28 -6.83
N ASP A 101 -21.60 8.50 -6.59
CA ASP A 101 -20.95 9.69 -7.13
C ASP A 101 -19.62 9.99 -6.45
N LEU A 102 -19.50 9.69 -5.16
CA LEU A 102 -18.21 9.77 -4.46
C LEU A 102 -17.21 8.73 -4.99
N ALA A 103 -17.67 7.50 -5.21
CA ALA A 103 -16.85 6.47 -5.84
C ALA A 103 -16.35 6.88 -7.24
N ARG A 104 -17.23 7.47 -8.06
CA ARG A 104 -16.86 8.00 -9.37
C ARG A 104 -15.84 9.15 -9.26
N ARG A 105 -15.97 10.02 -8.24
CA ARG A 105 -14.98 11.07 -7.94
C ARG A 105 -13.61 10.50 -7.60
N VAL A 106 -13.54 9.41 -6.80
CA VAL A 106 -12.27 8.71 -6.52
C VAL A 106 -11.59 8.30 -7.83
N ARG A 107 -12.32 7.63 -8.73
CA ARG A 107 -11.77 7.21 -10.03
C ARG A 107 -11.43 8.39 -10.94
N ALA A 108 -12.29 9.42 -10.98
CA ALA A 108 -12.06 10.62 -11.80
C ALA A 108 -10.86 11.45 -11.33
N ALA A 109 -10.47 11.36 -10.05
CA ALA A 109 -9.25 11.95 -9.51
C ALA A 109 -7.97 11.15 -9.88
N GLY A 110 -8.11 10.10 -10.69
CA GLY A 110 -6.99 9.31 -11.20
C GLY A 110 -6.58 8.15 -10.30
N HIS A 111 -7.33 7.86 -9.23
CA HIS A 111 -7.04 6.71 -8.36
C HIS A 111 -7.55 5.41 -8.99
N THR A 112 -6.88 4.32 -8.70
CA THR A 112 -7.35 2.98 -9.06
C THR A 112 -8.40 2.51 -8.07
N VAL A 113 -9.44 1.82 -8.57
CA VAL A 113 -10.49 1.22 -7.73
C VAL A 113 -10.53 -0.28 -7.93
N GLY A 114 -10.63 -1.02 -6.84
CA GLY A 114 -10.78 -2.47 -6.76
C GLY A 114 -11.97 -2.84 -5.87
N MET A 115 -12.16 -4.14 -5.67
CA MET A 115 -13.28 -4.71 -4.89
C MET A 115 -12.79 -5.23 -3.54
N HIS A 116 -13.65 -5.11 -2.50
CA HIS A 116 -13.38 -5.56 -1.12
C HIS A 116 -14.54 -6.36 -0.49
N GLY A 117 -15.27 -7.13 -1.28
CA GLY A 117 -16.49 -7.80 -0.87
C GLY A 117 -17.70 -6.87 -0.90
N PHE A 118 -18.89 -7.49 -0.93
CA PHE A 118 -20.14 -6.70 -0.93
C PHE A 118 -20.51 -6.27 0.48
N GLU A 119 -20.54 -7.22 1.45
CA GLU A 119 -20.95 -7.00 2.84
C GLU A 119 -19.77 -6.89 3.84
N HIS A 120 -18.51 -6.99 3.40
CA HIS A 120 -17.33 -7.11 4.26
C HIS A 120 -17.43 -8.29 5.24
N ALA A 121 -17.79 -9.47 4.71
CA ALA A 121 -18.02 -10.66 5.52
C ALA A 121 -16.73 -11.41 5.87
N HIS A 122 -16.76 -12.19 6.94
CA HIS A 122 -15.76 -13.21 7.23
C HIS A 122 -15.96 -14.41 6.30
N PHE A 123 -15.33 -14.41 5.13
CA PHE A 123 -15.56 -15.42 4.10
C PHE A 123 -15.26 -16.83 4.56
N ALA A 124 -14.26 -17.03 5.41
CA ALA A 124 -13.94 -18.35 5.98
C ALA A 124 -15.09 -18.96 6.80
N GLN A 125 -16.05 -18.14 7.24
CA GLN A 125 -17.23 -18.59 8.01
C GLN A 125 -18.46 -18.83 7.14
N LEU A 126 -18.40 -18.54 5.84
CA LEU A 126 -19.50 -18.68 4.91
C LEU A 126 -19.39 -19.95 4.08
N ALA A 127 -20.55 -20.55 3.76
CA ALA A 127 -20.60 -21.62 2.77
C ALA A 127 -20.13 -21.11 1.38
N PRO A 128 -19.51 -21.96 0.54
CA PRO A 128 -18.97 -21.56 -0.76
C PRO A 128 -19.98 -20.80 -1.65
N GLU A 129 -21.24 -21.21 -1.62
CA GLU A 129 -22.31 -20.58 -2.42
C GLU A 129 -22.56 -19.13 -1.98
N ARG A 130 -22.49 -18.85 -0.68
CA ARG A 130 -22.63 -17.50 -0.13
C ARG A 130 -21.43 -16.63 -0.45
N GLN A 131 -20.22 -17.20 -0.44
CA GLN A 131 -19.01 -16.50 -0.86
C GLN A 131 -19.10 -16.05 -2.32
N LEU A 132 -19.51 -16.96 -3.23
CA LEU A 132 -19.69 -16.65 -4.63
C LEU A 132 -20.84 -15.66 -4.87
N GLN A 133 -21.91 -15.74 -4.08
CA GLN A 133 -23.00 -14.76 -4.15
C GLN A 133 -22.53 -13.35 -3.78
N ASP A 134 -21.70 -13.20 -2.73
CA ASP A 134 -21.12 -11.91 -2.35
C ASP A 134 -20.22 -11.37 -3.48
N LEU A 135 -19.38 -12.21 -4.07
CA LEU A 135 -18.54 -11.82 -5.22
C LEU A 135 -19.40 -11.29 -6.37
N HIS A 136 -20.42 -12.03 -6.80
CA HIS A 136 -21.29 -11.60 -7.90
C HIS A 136 -22.03 -10.30 -7.56
N SER A 137 -22.54 -10.16 -6.34
CA SER A 137 -23.17 -8.90 -5.89
C SER A 137 -22.21 -7.73 -5.95
N MET A 138 -20.94 -7.96 -5.58
CA MET A 138 -19.90 -6.93 -5.66
C MET A 138 -19.55 -6.57 -7.10
N GLU A 139 -19.46 -7.54 -8.00
CA GLU A 139 -19.19 -7.31 -9.43
C GLU A 139 -20.33 -6.52 -10.11
N ASP A 140 -21.58 -6.87 -9.79
CA ASP A 140 -22.75 -6.14 -10.27
C ASP A 140 -22.75 -4.69 -9.79
N ALA A 141 -22.50 -4.46 -8.49
CA ALA A 141 -22.39 -3.13 -7.92
C ALA A 141 -21.26 -2.32 -8.58
N PHE A 142 -20.10 -2.93 -8.77
CA PHE A 142 -18.94 -2.28 -9.39
C PHE A 142 -19.25 -1.91 -10.85
N THR A 143 -19.84 -2.83 -11.62
CA THR A 143 -20.22 -2.59 -13.02
C THR A 143 -21.31 -1.54 -13.14
N GLN A 144 -22.29 -1.55 -12.25
CA GLN A 144 -23.35 -0.52 -12.19
C GLN A 144 -22.79 0.88 -11.96
N VAL A 145 -21.80 1.02 -11.08
CA VAL A 145 -21.23 2.34 -10.73
C VAL A 145 -20.20 2.80 -11.74
N PHE A 146 -19.33 1.90 -12.21
CA PHE A 146 -18.17 2.27 -13.02
C PHE A 146 -18.30 1.94 -14.51
N GLY A 147 -19.27 1.12 -14.92
CA GLY A 147 -19.43 0.68 -16.32
C GLY A 147 -18.30 -0.20 -16.83
N SER A 148 -17.52 -0.80 -15.95
CA SER A 148 -16.37 -1.64 -16.28
C SER A 148 -16.17 -2.74 -15.22
N ARG A 149 -15.38 -3.77 -15.56
CA ARG A 149 -14.99 -4.79 -14.58
C ARG A 149 -13.84 -4.32 -13.70
N ALA A 150 -13.84 -4.71 -12.44
CA ALA A 150 -12.75 -4.43 -11.54
C ALA A 150 -11.46 -5.16 -11.95
N PRO A 151 -10.28 -4.56 -11.75
CA PRO A 151 -9.00 -5.21 -12.04
C PRO A 151 -8.50 -6.08 -10.89
N ALA A 152 -8.91 -5.78 -9.66
CA ALA A 152 -8.34 -6.38 -8.47
C ALA A 152 -9.38 -6.56 -7.36
N TRP A 153 -9.09 -7.54 -6.50
CA TRP A 153 -9.83 -7.87 -5.30
C TRP A 153 -8.90 -7.90 -4.10
N ARG A 154 -9.34 -7.36 -2.96
CA ARG A 154 -8.74 -7.62 -1.66
C ARG A 154 -9.76 -8.31 -0.77
N PHE A 155 -9.34 -9.38 -0.10
CA PHE A 155 -10.20 -10.08 0.83
C PHE A 155 -10.39 -9.29 2.12
N PRO A 156 -11.65 -9.08 2.59
CA PRO A 156 -11.91 -8.63 3.94
C PRO A 156 -11.12 -9.44 4.98
N PHE A 157 -10.57 -8.76 5.98
CA PHE A 157 -9.73 -9.36 7.03
C PHE A 157 -8.49 -10.13 6.50
N LEU A 158 -8.17 -10.03 5.20
CA LEU A 158 -7.19 -10.87 4.50
C LEU A 158 -7.54 -12.38 4.57
N GLU A 159 -8.80 -12.71 4.78
CA GLU A 159 -9.29 -14.11 4.88
C GLU A 159 -9.57 -14.69 3.49
N GLU A 160 -8.52 -15.22 2.86
CA GLU A 160 -8.64 -15.87 1.55
C GLU A 160 -9.31 -17.25 1.66
N THR A 161 -10.17 -17.53 0.71
CA THR A 161 -10.82 -18.85 0.58
C THR A 161 -10.58 -19.43 -0.81
N GLU A 162 -10.49 -20.76 -0.89
CA GLU A 162 -10.23 -21.44 -2.16
C GLU A 162 -11.34 -21.20 -3.20
N PRO A 163 -12.65 -21.26 -2.86
CA PRO A 163 -13.70 -21.00 -3.85
C PRO A 163 -13.61 -19.62 -4.49
N LEU A 164 -13.38 -18.57 -3.69
CA LEU A 164 -13.25 -17.20 -4.21
C LEU A 164 -11.95 -17.02 -4.98
N ARG A 165 -10.83 -17.56 -4.50
CA ARG A 165 -9.55 -17.48 -5.23
C ARG A 165 -9.65 -18.10 -6.61
N LYS A 166 -10.33 -19.25 -6.69
CA LYS A 166 -10.58 -19.91 -7.99
C LYS A 166 -11.44 -19.04 -8.91
N ALA A 167 -12.57 -18.51 -8.42
CA ALA A 167 -13.46 -17.66 -9.20
C ALA A 167 -12.74 -16.40 -9.71
N LEU A 168 -12.00 -15.71 -8.85
CA LEU A 168 -11.21 -14.51 -9.20
C LEU A 168 -10.14 -14.84 -10.26
N ALA A 169 -9.48 -16.00 -10.14
CA ALA A 169 -8.47 -16.43 -11.09
C ALA A 169 -9.08 -16.76 -12.46
N ASP A 170 -10.22 -17.45 -12.49
CA ASP A 170 -10.95 -17.77 -13.73
C ASP A 170 -11.36 -16.50 -14.50
N GLU A 171 -11.56 -15.37 -13.79
CA GLU A 171 -11.91 -14.08 -14.36
C GLU A 171 -10.71 -13.14 -14.61
N GLY A 172 -9.51 -13.56 -14.29
CA GLY A 172 -8.30 -12.75 -14.45
C GLY A 172 -8.27 -11.54 -13.51
N ILE A 173 -8.91 -11.63 -12.34
CA ILE A 173 -8.88 -10.60 -11.29
C ILE A 173 -7.68 -10.85 -10.38
N THR A 174 -6.86 -9.81 -10.20
CA THR A 174 -5.68 -9.89 -9.34
C THR A 174 -6.07 -9.84 -7.86
N VAL A 175 -5.57 -10.78 -7.05
CA VAL A 175 -5.72 -10.73 -5.58
C VAL A 175 -4.63 -9.86 -4.98
N MET A 176 -5.01 -8.90 -4.14
CA MET A 176 -4.10 -7.97 -3.49
C MET A 176 -4.13 -8.15 -1.97
N SER A 177 -3.08 -8.76 -1.42
CA SER A 177 -2.78 -8.71 -0.01
C SER A 177 -2.02 -7.41 0.33
N VAL A 178 -1.28 -7.39 1.43
CA VAL A 178 -0.57 -6.20 1.92
C VAL A 178 0.87 -6.55 2.30
N ASP A 179 1.70 -5.53 2.52
CA ASP A 179 3.04 -5.68 3.08
C ASP A 179 3.14 -5.03 4.46
N VAL A 180 2.47 -3.89 4.65
CA VAL A 180 2.54 -3.06 5.84
C VAL A 180 1.15 -2.55 6.19
N GLY A 181 0.67 -2.80 7.39
CA GLY A 181 -0.53 -2.13 7.94
C GLY A 181 -0.12 -1.01 8.90
N ILE A 182 -1.02 -0.07 9.19
CA ILE A 182 -0.79 0.98 10.20
C ILE A 182 -1.72 0.85 11.41
N ASP A 183 -2.56 -0.18 11.44
CA ASP A 183 -3.55 -0.49 12.50
C ASP A 183 -4.48 0.70 12.79
N ASP A 184 -4.86 1.42 11.75
CA ASP A 184 -5.74 2.59 11.82
C ASP A 184 -7.19 2.28 12.19
N TRP A 185 -7.57 0.99 12.22
CA TRP A 185 -8.86 0.51 12.71
C TRP A 185 -8.93 0.39 14.24
N LEU A 186 -7.78 0.40 14.93
CA LEU A 186 -7.75 0.38 16.38
C LEU A 186 -8.25 1.72 16.95
N PRO A 187 -8.94 1.72 18.10
CA PRO A 187 -9.42 2.96 18.71
C PRO A 187 -8.25 3.86 19.16
N ASP A 188 -8.53 5.15 19.29
CA ASP A 188 -7.66 6.15 19.94
C ASP A 188 -6.26 6.29 19.31
N GLN A 189 -6.16 6.13 17.98
CA GLN A 189 -4.90 6.33 17.27
C GLN A 189 -4.70 7.82 16.92
N SER A 190 -3.66 8.46 17.50
CA SER A 190 -3.29 9.81 17.07
C SER A 190 -2.58 9.79 15.71
N PRO A 191 -2.59 10.89 14.95
CA PRO A 191 -1.84 11.01 13.71
C PRO A 191 -0.36 10.67 13.87
N GLU A 192 0.26 11.09 14.97
CA GLU A 192 1.69 10.83 15.25
C GLU A 192 1.96 9.35 15.50
N MET A 193 1.05 8.65 16.19
CA MET A 193 1.15 7.20 16.41
C MET A 193 1.07 6.44 15.07
N LEU A 194 0.17 6.82 14.19
CA LEU A 194 0.04 6.21 12.86
C LEU A 194 1.28 6.47 12.00
N VAL A 195 1.84 7.68 12.05
CA VAL A 195 3.10 8.03 11.35
C VAL A 195 4.26 7.22 11.89
N GLN A 196 4.45 7.17 13.20
CA GLN A 196 5.53 6.39 13.81
C GLN A 196 5.47 4.93 13.39
N ARG A 197 4.28 4.32 13.47
CA ARG A 197 4.05 2.92 13.10
C ARG A 197 4.32 2.68 11.61
N LEU A 198 3.85 3.57 10.74
CA LEU A 198 4.12 3.49 9.31
C LEU A 198 5.62 3.48 9.02
N LEU A 199 6.36 4.46 9.54
CA LEU A 199 7.79 4.59 9.29
C LEU A 199 8.60 3.43 9.86
N GLU A 200 8.24 2.95 11.06
CA GLU A 200 8.87 1.79 11.68
C GLU A 200 8.70 0.54 10.83
N ARG A 201 7.45 0.24 10.42
CA ARG A 201 7.13 -0.94 9.60
C ARG A 201 7.71 -0.84 8.19
N LEU A 202 7.67 0.34 7.56
CA LEU A 202 8.28 0.53 6.24
C LEU A 202 9.80 0.40 6.28
N ARG A 203 10.46 0.87 7.36
CA ARG A 203 11.91 0.68 7.52
C ARG A 203 12.27 -0.79 7.61
N ALA A 204 11.50 -1.58 8.35
CA ALA A 204 11.70 -3.03 8.45
C ALA A 204 11.41 -3.75 7.12
N ALA A 205 10.41 -3.30 6.36
CA ALA A 205 9.97 -3.92 5.12
C ALA A 205 10.72 -3.43 3.86
N GLY A 206 11.37 -2.26 3.92
CA GLY A 206 12.04 -1.64 2.77
C GLY A 206 11.09 -1.03 1.73
N GLY A 207 9.82 -0.82 2.07
CA GLY A 207 8.74 -0.37 1.18
C GLY A 207 7.62 -1.42 1.05
N GLY A 208 6.69 -1.23 0.11
CA GLY A 208 5.62 -2.20 -0.18
C GLY A 208 4.21 -1.64 -0.20
N ILE A 209 3.22 -2.53 -0.16
CA ILE A 209 1.79 -2.21 -0.16
C ILE A 209 1.37 -1.80 1.25
N VAL A 210 0.92 -0.56 1.41
CA VAL A 210 0.47 0.00 2.70
C VAL A 210 -1.05 -0.12 2.80
N LEU A 211 -1.52 -0.80 3.85
CA LEU A 211 -2.94 -0.90 4.20
C LEU A 211 -3.36 0.25 5.11
N MET A 212 -4.38 0.95 4.69
CA MET A 212 -5.13 1.97 5.42
C MET A 212 -6.63 1.82 5.12
N HIS A 213 -7.48 2.55 5.84
CA HIS A 213 -8.92 2.54 5.59
C HIS A 213 -9.43 3.99 5.44
N ASP A 214 -9.95 4.34 4.26
CA ASP A 214 -10.52 5.69 4.03
C ASP A 214 -11.84 5.91 4.77
N ALA A 215 -12.44 4.84 5.27
CA ALA A 215 -13.61 4.89 6.14
C ALA A 215 -13.29 5.35 7.58
N GLN A 216 -12.02 5.35 8.00
CA GLN A 216 -11.60 5.74 9.35
C GLN A 216 -11.29 7.24 9.46
N ALA A 217 -11.95 7.91 10.42
CA ALA A 217 -11.76 9.35 10.65
C ALA A 217 -10.32 9.69 11.04
N GLN A 218 -9.67 8.84 11.82
CA GLN A 218 -8.29 9.02 12.25
C GLN A 218 -7.30 8.88 11.09
N THR A 219 -7.58 8.04 10.10
CA THR A 219 -6.78 7.94 8.86
C THR A 219 -6.91 9.22 8.04
N ALA A 220 -8.14 9.70 7.82
CA ALA A 220 -8.38 10.95 7.11
C ALA A 220 -7.65 12.13 7.77
N ALA A 221 -7.69 12.21 9.11
CA ALA A 221 -7.00 13.26 9.87
C ALA A 221 -5.45 13.12 9.82
N ALA A 222 -4.93 11.89 9.81
CA ALA A 222 -3.49 11.62 9.81
C ALA A 222 -2.84 11.71 8.42
N LEU A 223 -3.60 11.52 7.35
CA LEU A 223 -3.06 11.34 6.01
C LEU A 223 -2.13 12.46 5.52
N PRO A 224 -2.41 13.76 5.75
CA PRO A 224 -1.47 14.82 5.38
C PRO A 224 -0.10 14.67 6.06
N LEU A 225 -0.09 14.21 7.31
CA LEU A 225 1.14 13.98 8.07
C LEU A 225 1.86 12.71 7.61
N LEU A 226 1.12 11.64 7.31
CA LEU A 226 1.64 10.38 6.75
C LEU A 226 2.35 10.64 5.40
N LEU A 227 1.71 11.37 4.49
CA LEU A 227 2.28 11.70 3.17
C LEU A 227 3.54 12.56 3.29
N ARG A 228 3.52 13.55 4.17
CA ARG A 228 4.72 14.35 4.47
C ARG A 228 5.84 13.48 5.02
N ALA A 229 5.55 12.62 5.99
CA ALA A 229 6.54 11.74 6.59
C ALA A 229 7.15 10.76 5.59
N LEU A 230 6.36 10.20 4.68
CA LEU A 230 6.87 9.36 3.59
C LEU A 230 7.89 10.11 2.73
N ARG A 231 7.54 11.31 2.27
CA ARG A 231 8.43 12.15 1.47
C ARG A 231 9.71 12.51 2.23
N ASP A 232 9.59 12.98 3.47
CA ASP A 232 10.70 13.45 4.29
C ASP A 232 11.68 12.32 4.65
N HIS A 233 11.22 11.05 4.60
CA HIS A 233 12.06 9.86 4.79
C HIS A 233 12.45 9.16 3.48
N GLY A 234 12.25 9.82 2.33
CA GLY A 234 12.71 9.34 1.03
C GLY A 234 11.90 8.19 0.42
N TYR A 235 10.71 7.91 0.94
CA TYR A 235 9.79 6.96 0.29
C TYR A 235 9.12 7.60 -0.92
N ARG A 236 8.97 6.81 -1.97
CA ARG A 236 8.31 7.22 -3.22
C ARG A 236 6.99 6.49 -3.37
N VAL A 237 5.91 7.24 -3.54
CA VAL A 237 4.60 6.65 -3.82
C VAL A 237 4.54 6.20 -5.27
N VAL A 238 4.14 4.96 -5.49
CA VAL A 238 3.94 4.33 -6.81
C VAL A 238 2.45 4.14 -7.03
N HIS A 239 1.95 4.65 -8.14
CA HIS A 239 0.56 4.40 -8.56
C HIS A 239 0.45 3.01 -9.19
N LEU A 240 -0.47 2.20 -8.72
CA LEU A 240 -0.73 0.87 -9.25
C LEU A 240 -1.91 0.91 -10.22
N GLN A 241 -1.71 0.41 -11.43
CA GLN A 241 -2.73 0.32 -12.48
C GLN A 241 -2.73 -1.06 -13.12
N TRP A 242 -3.80 -1.38 -13.85
CA TRP A 242 -3.89 -2.58 -14.67
C TRP A 242 -4.12 -2.21 -16.14
N SER A 243 -3.45 -2.93 -17.05
CA SER A 243 -3.65 -2.75 -18.48
C SER A 243 -5.06 -3.20 -18.89
N GLY A 244 -5.72 -2.44 -19.78
CA GLY A 244 -7.06 -2.77 -20.28
C GLY A 244 -8.22 -2.45 -19.32
N THR A 245 -8.01 -1.55 -18.36
CA THR A 245 -9.07 -0.99 -17.50
C THR A 245 -9.61 0.32 -18.07
#